data_7e743c384dc9330043eccbac121fb75d
#
_entry.id   7e743c384dc9330043eccbac121fb75d
#
_cell.length_a   1.000
_cell.length_b   1.000
_cell.length_c   1.000
_cell.angle_alpha   90.00
_cell.angle_beta   90.00
_cell.angle_gamma   90.00
#
_symmetry.space_group_name_H-M   'P 1'
#
loop_
_entity.id
_entity.type
_entity.pdbx_description
1 polymer ?
#
loop_
_entity_poly.entity_id
_entity_poly.type
_entity_poly.pdbx_seq_one_letter_code
_entity_poly.pdbx_strand_id
1 'polypeptide(L)'
;MKKALCVGAVCTLAIVFLVLVVRFRIEELKANSATPSTDAPEAEEAARIQPGYIYGRVVTNDGDTYEGRLRWGGDQEASWGDYFNGTKADNPWLASVPPGKLPTMPNSVQVFGLVLVHREVPIDTDRRFMARFGDIARIDAKERDVRVTMKSGTAFNLDRMDASDFDDGVRVWDSTRGVLDLDSAQVKSVELLPATGPIAAAGRLHGTVHTARGDFTGFVQWDREECVGSDKLDGSANGRKLSVRFDTIRSIARQTRNSSLVTLADGRELVLSGT
;
A
#
# COMPACT_ATOMS: atom_id res chain seq x y z
N MET A 1 46.40 -46.80 24.47
CA MET A 1 45.29 -46.11 25.17
C MET A 1 45.37 -44.58 25.15
N LYS A 2 46.50 -43.92 24.81
CA LYS A 2 46.56 -42.41 24.79
C LYS A 2 46.00 -41.75 23.51
N LYS A 3 45.85 -42.45 22.38
CA LYS A 3 45.32 -41.87 21.13
C LYS A 3 43.78 -41.78 21.09
N ALA A 4 43.06 -42.61 21.83
CA ALA A 4 41.60 -42.57 21.87
C ALA A 4 41.04 -41.44 22.72
N LEU A 5 41.80 -40.96 23.73
CA LEU A 5 41.39 -39.85 24.64
C LEU A 5 41.45 -38.49 23.94
N CYS A 6 42.40 -38.27 23.01
CA CYS A 6 42.51 -37.01 22.27
C CYS A 6 41.39 -36.78 21.22
N VAL A 7 40.91 -37.86 20.59
CA VAL A 7 39.84 -37.72 19.60
C VAL A 7 38.51 -37.36 20.26
N GLY A 8 38.23 -37.95 21.43
CA GLY A 8 37.00 -37.62 22.18
C GLY A 8 36.95 -36.17 22.67
N ALA A 9 38.09 -35.62 23.15
CA ALA A 9 38.19 -34.25 23.64
C ALA A 9 38.02 -33.19 22.49
N VAL A 10 38.57 -33.49 21.31
CA VAL A 10 38.45 -32.59 20.18
C VAL A 10 37.02 -32.60 19.62
N CYS A 11 36.36 -33.76 19.57
CA CYS A 11 34.95 -33.85 19.13
C CYS A 11 33.99 -33.14 20.11
N THR A 12 34.19 -33.23 21.41
CA THR A 12 33.36 -32.52 22.39
C THR A 12 33.58 -31.02 22.36
N LEU A 13 34.79 -30.54 22.16
CA LEU A 13 35.07 -29.10 22.00
C LEU A 13 34.44 -28.54 20.70
N ALA A 14 34.46 -29.31 19.59
CA ALA A 14 33.86 -28.91 18.33
C ALA A 14 32.32 -28.84 18.43
N ILE A 15 31.70 -29.78 19.14
CA ILE A 15 30.24 -29.78 19.37
C ILE A 15 29.82 -28.60 20.27
N VAL A 16 30.57 -28.32 21.33
CA VAL A 16 30.27 -27.19 22.22
C VAL A 16 30.46 -25.87 21.51
N PHE A 17 31.48 -25.73 20.66
CA PHE A 17 31.66 -24.54 19.82
C PHE A 17 30.56 -24.36 18.78
N LEU A 18 30.12 -25.44 18.13
CA LEU A 18 29.02 -25.42 17.19
C LEU A 18 27.70 -25.02 17.85
N VAL A 19 27.42 -25.54 19.05
CA VAL A 19 26.21 -25.20 19.82
C VAL A 19 26.26 -23.75 20.29
N LEU A 20 27.42 -23.22 20.67
CA LEU A 20 27.61 -21.81 21.04
C LEU A 20 27.43 -20.88 19.84
N VAL A 21 27.99 -21.22 18.68
CA VAL A 21 27.83 -20.44 17.45
C VAL A 21 26.37 -20.45 16.98
N VAL A 22 25.69 -21.60 17.03
CA VAL A 22 24.27 -21.70 16.67
C VAL A 22 23.40 -20.92 17.66
N ARG A 23 23.67 -20.95 18.96
CA ARG A 23 22.95 -20.13 19.95
C ARG A 23 23.19 -18.63 19.74
N PHE A 24 24.41 -18.21 19.49
CA PHE A 24 24.72 -16.81 19.17
C PHE A 24 24.00 -16.32 17.93
N ARG A 25 23.95 -17.15 16.87
CA ARG A 25 23.20 -16.85 15.64
C ARG A 25 21.69 -16.82 15.84
N ILE A 26 21.15 -17.68 16.71
CA ILE A 26 19.73 -17.68 17.05
C ILE A 26 19.36 -16.45 17.88
N GLU A 27 20.23 -15.98 18.77
CA GLU A 27 20.00 -14.74 19.52
C GLU A 27 20.14 -13.50 18.65
N GLU A 28 21.10 -13.45 17.71
CA GLU A 28 21.17 -12.40 16.69
C GLU A 28 19.92 -12.38 15.79
N LEU A 29 19.44 -13.54 15.40
CA LEU A 29 18.20 -13.66 14.61
C LEU A 29 16.95 -13.27 15.41
N LYS A 30 16.93 -13.54 16.72
CA LYS A 30 15.86 -13.09 17.61
C LYS A 30 15.94 -11.59 17.93
N ALA A 31 17.14 -11.03 18.09
CA ALA A 31 17.33 -9.59 18.26
C ALA A 31 16.97 -8.80 16.99
N ASN A 32 17.23 -9.37 15.80
CA ASN A 32 16.82 -8.79 14.51
C ASN A 32 15.34 -9.05 14.14
N SER A 33 14.65 -9.95 14.83
CA SER A 33 13.22 -10.22 14.66
C SER A 33 12.34 -9.55 15.73
N ALA A 34 12.90 -8.81 16.66
CA ALA A 34 12.17 -7.83 17.42
C ALA A 34 11.84 -6.66 16.47
N THR A 35 10.77 -6.81 15.72
CA THR A 35 10.08 -5.67 15.11
C THR A 35 9.82 -4.70 16.26
N PRO A 36 10.32 -3.45 16.22
CA PRO A 36 9.85 -2.47 17.18
C PRO A 36 8.34 -2.44 17.01
N SER A 37 7.59 -2.59 18.08
CA SER A 37 6.16 -2.43 18.05
C SER A 37 5.90 -0.99 17.61
N THR A 38 5.44 -0.83 16.39
CA THR A 38 5.17 0.43 15.69
C THR A 38 3.96 1.16 16.31
N ASP A 39 3.32 0.55 17.30
CA ASP A 39 2.05 1.03 17.85
C ASP A 39 2.17 2.29 18.71
N ALA A 40 3.31 2.53 19.36
CA ALA A 40 3.48 3.72 20.19
C ALA A 40 3.65 5.02 19.39
N PRO A 41 4.46 5.09 18.32
CA PRO A 41 4.54 6.26 17.44
C PRO A 41 3.23 6.52 16.68
N GLU A 42 2.53 5.47 16.23
CA GLU A 42 1.25 5.63 15.52
C GLU A 42 0.14 6.20 16.42
N ALA A 43 0.08 5.80 17.68
CA ALA A 43 -0.92 6.33 18.62
C ALA A 43 -0.67 7.81 18.95
N GLU A 44 0.59 8.25 19.06
CA GLU A 44 0.94 9.65 19.31
C GLU A 44 0.72 10.52 18.06
N GLU A 45 0.97 10.01 16.86
CA GLU A 45 0.71 10.66 15.59
C GLU A 45 -0.79 10.76 15.29
N ALA A 46 -1.57 9.74 15.69
CA ALA A 46 -3.03 9.72 15.55
C ALA A 46 -3.72 10.88 16.27
N ALA A 47 -3.15 11.36 17.37
CA ALA A 47 -3.69 12.48 18.14
C ALA A 47 -3.49 13.86 17.45
N ARG A 48 -2.72 13.94 16.35
CA ARG A 48 -2.44 15.17 15.61
C ARG A 48 -3.25 15.20 14.32
N ILE A 49 -4.31 16.00 14.29
CA ILE A 49 -5.00 16.30 13.04
C ILE A 49 -4.07 17.20 12.22
N GLN A 50 -3.59 16.67 11.10
CA GLN A 50 -2.70 17.42 10.20
C GLN A 50 -3.46 17.80 8.93
N PRO A 51 -3.47 19.08 8.53
CA PRO A 51 -4.04 19.51 7.26
C PRO A 51 -3.31 18.79 6.10
N GLY A 52 -4.08 18.26 5.19
CA GLY A 52 -3.56 17.53 4.03
C GLY A 52 -3.64 16.01 4.14
N TYR A 53 -3.92 15.47 5.32
CA TYR A 53 -4.33 14.09 5.47
C TYR A 53 -5.81 13.88 5.13
N ILE A 54 -6.17 12.67 4.75
CA ILE A 54 -7.56 12.28 4.59
C ILE A 54 -8.19 12.29 5.98
N TYR A 55 -9.26 13.07 6.15
CA TYR A 55 -10.04 13.15 7.37
C TYR A 55 -11.52 12.97 7.04
N GLY A 56 -12.25 12.24 7.87
CA GLY A 56 -13.65 12.00 7.56
C GLY A 56 -14.40 11.25 8.62
N ARG A 57 -15.65 10.98 8.30
CA ARG A 57 -16.60 10.22 9.10
C ARG A 57 -16.95 8.94 8.37
N VAL A 58 -16.75 7.80 9.04
CA VAL A 58 -17.11 6.48 8.55
C VAL A 58 -18.35 5.99 9.29
N VAL A 59 -19.36 5.56 8.54
CA VAL A 59 -20.55 4.91 9.07
C VAL A 59 -20.51 3.44 8.67
N THR A 60 -20.69 2.55 9.62
CA THR A 60 -20.73 1.10 9.36
C THR A 60 -22.13 0.61 9.03
N ASN A 61 -22.24 -0.62 8.55
CA ASN A 61 -23.52 -1.27 8.27
C ASN A 61 -24.34 -1.50 9.53
N ASP A 62 -23.68 -1.65 10.69
CA ASP A 62 -24.32 -1.79 12.00
C ASP A 62 -24.82 -0.45 12.58
N GLY A 63 -24.48 0.67 11.92
CA GLY A 63 -24.89 2.02 12.31
C GLY A 63 -23.91 2.73 13.22
N ASP A 64 -22.79 2.13 13.56
CA ASP A 64 -21.72 2.81 14.27
C ASP A 64 -21.10 3.92 13.42
N THR A 65 -20.63 4.98 14.10
CA THR A 65 -20.01 6.14 13.45
C THR A 65 -18.67 6.43 14.09
N TYR A 66 -17.65 6.61 13.26
CA TYR A 66 -16.29 6.93 13.66
C TYR A 66 -15.84 8.17 12.91
N GLU A 67 -15.10 9.08 13.57
CA GLU A 67 -14.62 10.31 12.95
C GLU A 67 -13.15 10.55 13.32
N GLY A 68 -12.33 10.78 12.32
CA GLY A 68 -10.90 11.01 12.53
C GLY A 68 -10.09 11.07 11.23
N ARG A 69 -8.78 11.01 11.40
CA ARG A 69 -7.87 10.79 10.28
C ARG A 69 -8.16 9.41 9.68
N LEU A 70 -8.05 9.33 8.37
CA LEU A 70 -8.25 8.09 7.63
C LEU A 70 -6.96 7.69 6.91
N ARG A 71 -6.73 6.39 6.86
CA ARG A 71 -5.81 5.76 5.91
C ARG A 71 -6.61 4.76 5.10
N TRP A 72 -6.59 4.92 3.80
CA TRP A 72 -7.27 4.01 2.90
C TRP A 72 -6.30 2.93 2.42
N GLY A 73 -6.71 1.68 2.43
CA GLY A 73 -5.81 0.58 2.13
C GLY A 73 -4.60 0.54 3.06
N GLY A 74 -3.42 0.24 2.50
CA GLY A 74 -2.18 0.13 3.28
C GLY A 74 -1.44 1.44 3.53
N ASP A 75 -1.65 2.50 2.71
CA ASP A 75 -0.75 3.65 2.63
C ASP A 75 -1.38 4.96 2.17
N GLN A 76 -2.61 4.98 1.63
CA GLN A 76 -3.23 6.20 1.11
C GLN A 76 -3.75 7.09 2.24
N GLU A 77 -3.06 8.20 2.52
CA GLU A 77 -3.36 9.11 3.63
C GLU A 77 -3.48 10.59 3.21
N ALA A 78 -2.89 10.97 2.07
CA ALA A 78 -2.80 12.36 1.66
C ALA A 78 -3.95 12.77 0.74
N SER A 79 -4.80 13.68 1.20
CA SER A 79 -5.95 14.15 0.43
C SER A 79 -5.58 14.85 -0.89
N TRP A 80 -4.36 15.41 -0.97
CA TRP A 80 -3.87 16.16 -2.13
C TRP A 80 -3.01 15.30 -3.08
N GLY A 81 -2.50 14.16 -2.62
CA GLY A 81 -1.57 13.30 -3.36
C GLY A 81 -2.18 11.96 -3.77
N ASP A 82 -2.98 11.36 -2.90
CA ASP A 82 -3.49 10.02 -3.08
C ASP A 82 -4.82 10.00 -3.82
N TYR A 83 -5.07 8.91 -4.51
CA TYR A 83 -6.23 8.73 -5.37
C TYR A 83 -7.07 7.55 -4.91
N PHE A 84 -8.37 7.68 -5.10
CA PHE A 84 -9.31 6.58 -5.02
C PHE A 84 -9.54 6.03 -6.42
N ASN A 85 -9.24 4.76 -6.62
CA ASN A 85 -9.28 4.06 -7.89
C ASN A 85 -10.46 3.08 -7.95
N GLY A 86 -10.92 2.82 -9.15
CA GLY A 86 -11.97 1.85 -9.42
C GLY A 86 -12.38 1.83 -10.88
N THR A 87 -13.45 1.11 -11.16
CA THR A 87 -14.02 0.97 -12.49
C THR A 87 -15.47 1.48 -12.52
N LYS A 88 -15.81 2.29 -13.52
CA LYS A 88 -17.18 2.80 -13.67
C LYS A 88 -18.10 1.67 -14.11
N ALA A 89 -19.22 1.51 -13.40
CA ALA A 89 -20.23 0.49 -13.69
C ALA A 89 -20.82 0.61 -15.10
N ASP A 90 -20.92 1.86 -15.61
CA ASP A 90 -21.54 2.13 -16.91
C ASP A 90 -20.53 2.65 -17.93
N ASN A 91 -20.59 2.10 -19.14
CA ASN A 91 -19.93 2.66 -20.32
C ASN A 91 -20.98 3.09 -21.36
N PRO A 92 -21.42 4.36 -21.36
CA PRO A 92 -22.47 4.84 -22.25
C PRO A 92 -22.10 4.76 -23.74
N TRP A 93 -20.80 4.67 -24.05
CA TRP A 93 -20.34 4.53 -25.44
C TRP A 93 -20.70 3.17 -26.05
N LEU A 94 -20.86 2.13 -25.21
CA LEU A 94 -21.23 0.79 -25.66
C LEU A 94 -22.64 0.77 -26.31
N ALA A 95 -23.56 1.61 -25.84
CA ALA A 95 -24.89 1.72 -26.42
C ALA A 95 -24.86 2.19 -27.89
N SER A 96 -23.78 2.83 -28.29
CA SER A 96 -23.59 3.32 -29.67
C SER A 96 -22.91 2.32 -30.61
N VAL A 97 -22.43 1.19 -30.07
CA VAL A 97 -21.73 0.16 -30.84
C VAL A 97 -22.73 -0.87 -31.34
N PRO A 98 -22.82 -1.12 -32.65
CA PRO A 98 -23.71 -2.12 -33.19
C PRO A 98 -23.42 -3.51 -32.61
N PRO A 99 -24.45 -4.34 -32.36
CA PRO A 99 -24.28 -5.71 -31.92
C PRO A 99 -23.28 -6.48 -32.80
N GLY A 100 -22.33 -7.20 -32.19
CA GLY A 100 -21.31 -7.98 -32.91
C GLY A 100 -20.13 -7.17 -33.47
N LYS A 101 -20.05 -5.86 -33.21
CA LYS A 101 -18.91 -5.01 -33.59
C LYS A 101 -17.92 -4.76 -32.42
N LEU A 102 -18.26 -5.20 -31.25
CA LEU A 102 -17.29 -5.17 -30.13
C LEU A 102 -16.13 -6.12 -30.47
N PRO A 103 -14.90 -5.62 -30.38
CA PRO A 103 -13.73 -6.49 -30.55
C PRO A 103 -13.73 -7.58 -29.48
N THR A 104 -13.31 -8.77 -29.89
CA THR A 104 -13.18 -9.93 -28.98
C THR A 104 -11.72 -10.30 -28.84
N MET A 105 -11.37 -10.90 -27.71
CA MET A 105 -10.06 -11.48 -27.44
C MET A 105 -10.20 -13.01 -27.31
N PRO A 106 -9.27 -13.78 -27.87
CA PRO A 106 -9.25 -15.20 -27.62
C PRO A 106 -8.93 -15.48 -26.14
N ASN A 107 -9.83 -16.13 -25.47
CA ASN A 107 -9.61 -16.64 -24.11
C ASN A 107 -9.53 -18.17 -24.18
N SER A 108 -8.42 -18.73 -23.72
CA SER A 108 -8.19 -20.17 -23.67
C SER A 108 -7.97 -20.64 -22.24
N VAL A 109 -8.77 -21.61 -21.80
CA VAL A 109 -8.53 -22.31 -20.55
C VAL A 109 -7.61 -23.48 -20.82
N GLN A 110 -6.42 -23.45 -20.22
CA GLN A 110 -5.45 -24.54 -20.28
C GLN A 110 -5.41 -25.29 -18.94
N VAL A 111 -5.50 -26.61 -19.02
CA VAL A 111 -5.33 -27.50 -17.87
C VAL A 111 -4.27 -28.53 -18.26
N PHE A 112 -3.20 -28.62 -17.48
CA PHE A 112 -2.04 -29.48 -17.73
C PHE A 112 -1.41 -29.31 -19.15
N GLY A 113 -1.41 -28.06 -19.67
CA GLY A 113 -0.86 -27.76 -21.00
C GLY A 113 -1.77 -28.11 -22.18
N LEU A 114 -2.97 -28.64 -21.92
CA LEU A 114 -4.00 -28.92 -22.94
C LEU A 114 -5.02 -27.76 -22.94
N VAL A 115 -5.26 -27.18 -24.12
CA VAL A 115 -6.30 -26.18 -24.31
C VAL A 115 -7.66 -26.88 -24.32
N LEU A 116 -8.45 -26.72 -23.28
CA LEU A 116 -9.75 -27.35 -23.11
C LEU A 116 -10.90 -26.53 -23.73
N VAL A 117 -10.76 -25.22 -23.76
CA VAL A 117 -11.79 -24.33 -24.29
C VAL A 117 -11.11 -23.16 -25.01
N HIS A 118 -11.53 -22.92 -26.26
CA HIS A 118 -11.31 -21.70 -27.00
C HIS A 118 -12.63 -20.90 -27.00
N ARG A 119 -12.65 -19.75 -26.32
CA ARG A 119 -13.80 -18.86 -26.33
C ARG A 119 -13.33 -17.46 -26.69
N GLU A 120 -14.02 -16.83 -27.59
CA GLU A 120 -13.90 -15.40 -27.80
C GLU A 120 -14.71 -14.67 -26.72
N VAL A 121 -14.05 -13.83 -25.94
CA VAL A 121 -14.70 -12.95 -24.96
C VAL A 121 -14.60 -11.52 -25.46
N PRO A 122 -15.65 -10.69 -25.26
CA PRO A 122 -15.54 -9.26 -25.54
C PRO A 122 -14.34 -8.68 -24.83
N ILE A 123 -13.63 -7.76 -25.48
CA ILE A 123 -12.58 -6.98 -24.82
C ILE A 123 -13.21 -6.25 -23.65
N ASP A 124 -12.48 -6.23 -22.54
CA ASP A 124 -12.82 -5.39 -21.40
C ASP A 124 -12.96 -3.94 -21.88
N THR A 125 -14.17 -3.44 -21.73
CA THR A 125 -14.56 -2.08 -22.13
C THR A 125 -14.80 -1.20 -20.92
N ASP A 126 -14.30 -1.61 -19.77
CA ASP A 126 -14.47 -0.93 -18.51
C ASP A 126 -13.75 0.43 -18.53
N ARG A 127 -14.35 1.38 -17.88
CA ARG A 127 -13.85 2.74 -17.80
C ARG A 127 -13.22 2.97 -16.44
N ARG A 128 -11.92 3.11 -16.42
CA ARG A 128 -11.19 3.44 -15.19
C ARG A 128 -11.71 4.72 -14.56
N PHE A 129 -11.86 4.68 -13.27
CA PHE A 129 -12.12 5.82 -12.41
C PHE A 129 -10.90 6.07 -11.54
N MET A 130 -10.47 7.31 -11.47
CA MET A 130 -9.42 7.76 -10.57
C MET A 130 -9.75 9.17 -10.12
N ALA A 131 -9.84 9.41 -8.82
CA ALA A 131 -10.13 10.72 -8.25
C ALA A 131 -9.27 10.95 -7.01
N ARG A 132 -8.72 12.15 -6.86
CA ARG A 132 -8.03 12.51 -5.62
C ARG A 132 -8.99 12.48 -4.45
N PHE A 133 -8.54 11.96 -3.31
CA PHE A 133 -9.35 11.99 -2.10
C PHE A 133 -9.79 13.41 -1.73
N GLY A 134 -8.93 14.41 -1.97
CA GLY A 134 -9.26 15.82 -1.74
C GLY A 134 -10.42 16.38 -2.57
N ASP A 135 -10.77 15.75 -3.69
CA ASP A 135 -11.87 16.14 -4.57
C ASP A 135 -13.16 15.37 -4.28
N ILE A 136 -13.10 14.32 -3.48
CA ILE A 136 -14.24 13.49 -3.11
C ILE A 136 -14.93 14.12 -1.89
N ALA A 137 -16.26 14.18 -1.93
CA ALA A 137 -17.08 14.56 -0.79
C ALA A 137 -17.57 13.35 0.01
N ARG A 138 -17.95 12.28 -0.71
CA ARG A 138 -18.58 11.13 -0.07
C ARG A 138 -18.43 9.86 -0.92
N ILE A 139 -18.27 8.74 -0.24
CA ILE A 139 -18.30 7.39 -0.81
C ILE A 139 -19.40 6.61 -0.09
N ASP A 140 -20.36 6.08 -0.83
CA ASP A 140 -21.45 5.26 -0.33
C ASP A 140 -21.36 3.84 -0.89
N ALA A 141 -21.27 2.84 -0.03
CA ALA A 141 -21.33 1.45 -0.43
C ALA A 141 -22.79 0.99 -0.49
N LYS A 142 -23.16 0.38 -1.59
CA LYS A 142 -24.42 -0.32 -1.79
C LYS A 142 -24.11 -1.74 -2.26
N GLU A 143 -25.11 -2.63 -2.26
CA GLU A 143 -24.93 -4.06 -2.52
C GLU A 143 -23.94 -4.42 -3.63
N ARG A 144 -24.05 -3.81 -4.80
CA ARG A 144 -23.19 -4.04 -5.97
C ARG A 144 -22.45 -2.82 -6.44
N ASP A 145 -22.75 -1.66 -5.89
CA ASP A 145 -22.22 -0.39 -6.35
C ASP A 145 -21.48 0.34 -5.23
N VAL A 146 -20.43 1.03 -5.61
CA VAL A 146 -19.79 2.07 -4.80
C VAL A 146 -20.07 3.40 -5.49
N ARG A 147 -20.86 4.25 -4.84
CA ARG A 147 -21.15 5.59 -5.34
C ARG A 147 -20.18 6.61 -4.79
N VAL A 148 -19.37 7.19 -5.66
CA VAL A 148 -18.45 8.28 -5.33
C VAL A 148 -19.06 9.61 -5.72
N THR A 149 -19.28 10.48 -4.75
CA THR A 149 -19.78 11.84 -4.96
C THR A 149 -18.62 12.82 -4.79
N MET A 150 -18.35 13.60 -5.83
CA MET A 150 -17.32 14.63 -5.85
C MET A 150 -17.79 15.90 -5.13
N LYS A 151 -16.87 16.72 -4.63
CA LYS A 151 -17.16 18.04 -4.09
C LYS A 151 -17.82 18.99 -5.11
N SER A 152 -17.65 18.73 -6.41
CA SER A 152 -18.37 19.41 -7.48
C SER A 152 -19.87 19.07 -7.57
N GLY A 153 -20.33 18.06 -6.80
CA GLY A 153 -21.68 17.51 -6.90
C GLY A 153 -21.83 16.38 -7.95
N THR A 154 -20.84 16.17 -8.79
CA THR A 154 -20.87 15.06 -9.76
C THR A 154 -20.75 13.73 -9.01
N ALA A 155 -21.57 12.76 -9.40
CA ALA A 155 -21.50 11.41 -8.80
C ALA A 155 -21.19 10.36 -9.87
N PHE A 156 -20.42 9.35 -9.47
CA PHE A 156 -20.06 8.20 -10.28
C PHE A 156 -20.47 6.93 -9.54
N ASN A 157 -21.02 5.97 -10.28
CA ASN A 157 -21.24 4.63 -9.76
C ASN A 157 -20.10 3.75 -10.28
N LEU A 158 -19.45 3.06 -9.37
CA LEU A 158 -18.38 2.11 -9.65
C LEU A 158 -18.93 0.71 -9.38
N ASP A 159 -18.49 -0.26 -10.16
CA ASP A 159 -18.74 -1.66 -9.81
C ASP A 159 -17.96 -2.01 -8.54
N ARG A 160 -18.63 -2.57 -7.55
CA ARG A 160 -18.03 -2.88 -6.26
C ARG A 160 -16.93 -3.95 -6.38
N MET A 161 -17.09 -4.90 -7.30
CA MET A 161 -16.10 -5.96 -7.52
C MET A 161 -14.81 -5.44 -8.17
N ASP A 162 -14.91 -4.29 -8.86
CA ASP A 162 -13.81 -3.64 -9.55
C ASP A 162 -13.42 -2.30 -8.91
N ALA A 163 -14.02 -1.94 -7.78
CA ALA A 163 -13.60 -0.82 -6.95
C ALA A 163 -12.48 -1.27 -6.00
N SER A 164 -11.30 -1.53 -6.57
CA SER A 164 -10.16 -2.15 -5.88
C SER A 164 -9.82 -1.46 -4.57
N ASP A 165 -9.75 -0.14 -4.57
CA ASP A 165 -9.40 0.61 -3.35
C ASP A 165 -10.51 0.55 -2.29
N PHE A 166 -11.77 0.35 -2.68
CA PHE A 166 -12.82 0.17 -1.69
C PHE A 166 -12.66 -1.14 -0.93
N ASP A 167 -12.19 -2.21 -1.59
CA ASP A 167 -11.99 -3.52 -0.97
C ASP A 167 -10.79 -3.54 -0.01
N ASP A 168 -9.85 -2.62 -0.15
CA ASP A 168 -8.69 -2.51 0.74
C ASP A 168 -9.05 -2.06 2.16
N GLY A 169 -10.27 -1.54 2.36
CA GLY A 169 -10.76 -1.10 3.66
C GLY A 169 -10.21 0.25 4.10
N VAL A 170 -10.55 0.66 5.31
CA VAL A 170 -10.14 1.95 5.86
C VAL A 170 -9.76 1.86 7.32
N ARG A 171 -8.61 2.43 7.68
CA ARG A 171 -8.21 2.67 9.07
C ARG A 171 -8.69 4.04 9.51
N VAL A 172 -9.27 4.10 10.69
CA VAL A 172 -9.77 5.34 11.32
C VAL A 172 -9.05 5.56 12.64
N TRP A 173 -8.49 6.75 12.85
CA TRP A 173 -8.01 7.20 14.15
C TRP A 173 -9.08 8.04 14.82
N ASP A 174 -10.02 7.37 15.49
CA ASP A 174 -11.10 8.01 16.21
C ASP A 174 -10.63 8.54 17.56
N SER A 175 -10.99 9.80 17.89
CA SER A 175 -10.53 10.46 19.11
C SER A 175 -11.04 9.83 20.41
N THR A 176 -12.13 9.09 20.34
CA THR A 176 -12.78 8.48 21.52
C THR A 176 -12.60 6.97 21.59
N ARG A 177 -12.58 6.30 20.44
CA ARG A 177 -12.51 4.84 20.33
C ARG A 177 -11.13 4.31 19.94
N GLY A 178 -10.16 5.20 19.67
CA GLY A 178 -8.81 4.84 19.26
C GLY A 178 -8.70 4.43 17.79
N VAL A 179 -7.75 3.56 17.48
CA VAL A 179 -7.48 3.12 16.12
C VAL A 179 -8.34 1.91 15.78
N LEU A 180 -9.03 1.98 14.64
CA LEU A 180 -9.91 0.92 14.14
C LEU A 180 -9.57 0.63 12.68
N ASP A 181 -9.48 -0.65 12.34
CA ASP A 181 -9.41 -1.13 10.97
C ASP A 181 -10.79 -1.67 10.57
N LEU A 182 -11.38 -1.07 9.55
CA LEU A 182 -12.68 -1.42 9.03
C LEU A 182 -12.51 -2.01 7.62
N ASP A 183 -12.95 -3.24 7.43
CA ASP A 183 -12.98 -3.84 6.10
C ASP A 183 -14.14 -3.30 5.25
N SER A 184 -14.10 -3.51 3.95
CA SER A 184 -15.10 -3.02 3.01
C SER A 184 -16.52 -3.54 3.31
N ALA A 185 -16.64 -4.74 3.89
CA ALA A 185 -17.93 -5.32 4.22
C ALA A 185 -18.59 -4.61 5.42
N GLN A 186 -17.81 -3.98 6.28
CA GLN A 186 -18.30 -3.23 7.43
C GLN A 186 -18.70 -1.80 7.04
N VAL A 187 -18.05 -1.20 6.03
CA VAL A 187 -18.24 0.20 5.64
C VAL A 187 -19.53 0.38 4.85
N LYS A 188 -20.41 1.24 5.36
CA LYS A 188 -21.63 1.70 4.68
C LYS A 188 -21.39 3.00 3.92
N SER A 189 -20.72 3.96 4.54
CA SER A 189 -20.37 5.22 3.88
C SER A 189 -19.18 5.90 4.55
N VAL A 190 -18.46 6.68 3.74
CA VAL A 190 -17.38 7.56 4.19
C VAL A 190 -17.67 8.98 3.69
N GLU A 191 -17.74 9.94 4.59
CA GLU A 191 -17.85 11.37 4.29
C GLU A 191 -16.49 12.01 4.52
N LEU A 192 -15.91 12.60 3.48
CA LEU A 192 -14.61 13.25 3.58
C LEU A 192 -14.80 14.71 4.04
N LEU A 193 -14.22 15.04 5.18
CA LEU A 193 -14.37 16.31 5.88
C LEU A 193 -13.08 17.13 5.80
N PRO A 194 -13.16 18.46 5.93
CA PRO A 194 -11.97 19.27 6.13
C PRO A 194 -11.27 18.87 7.44
N ALA A 195 -9.98 18.58 7.38
CA ALA A 195 -9.19 18.39 8.58
C ALA A 195 -9.07 19.73 9.33
N THR A 196 -9.43 19.72 10.61
CA THR A 196 -9.32 20.89 11.49
C THR A 196 -8.14 20.68 12.45
N GLY A 197 -7.13 21.54 12.41
CA GLY A 197 -5.98 21.45 13.31
C GLY A 197 -4.80 22.31 12.88
N PRO A 198 -3.73 22.39 13.70
CA PRO A 198 -2.55 23.18 13.37
C PRO A 198 -1.90 22.64 12.10
N ILE A 199 -1.46 23.57 11.24
CA ILE A 199 -0.68 23.26 10.04
C ILE A 199 0.72 22.84 10.51
N ALA A 200 0.92 21.58 10.89
CA ALA A 200 2.24 21.00 10.88
C ALA A 200 2.58 20.71 9.43
N ALA A 201 3.81 21.03 9.01
CA ALA A 201 4.29 20.60 7.70
C ALA A 201 4.10 19.08 7.66
N ALA A 202 3.09 18.64 6.92
CA ALA A 202 2.85 17.21 6.72
C ALA A 202 4.17 16.60 6.31
N GLY A 203 4.48 15.40 6.74
CA GLY A 203 5.71 14.68 6.39
C GLY A 203 5.79 14.34 4.90
N ARG A 204 5.55 15.35 4.03
CA ARG A 204 5.65 15.25 2.58
C ARG A 204 7.06 14.85 2.20
N LEU A 205 7.16 13.97 1.24
CA LEU A 205 8.44 13.64 0.66
C LEU A 205 9.04 14.90 0.04
N HIS A 206 10.25 15.25 0.48
CA HIS A 206 11.03 16.37 -0.04
C HIS A 206 12.46 15.92 -0.28
N GLY A 207 12.99 16.22 -1.45
CA GLY A 207 14.33 15.77 -1.80
C GLY A 207 14.82 16.35 -3.11
N THR A 208 15.99 15.88 -3.55
CA THR A 208 16.59 16.25 -4.82
C THR A 208 16.60 15.05 -5.76
N VAL A 209 16.02 15.23 -6.94
CA VAL A 209 16.04 14.24 -8.03
C VAL A 209 17.17 14.60 -8.98
N HIS A 210 18.19 13.76 -9.06
CA HIS A 210 19.33 13.91 -9.95
C HIS A 210 19.03 13.26 -11.31
N THR A 211 19.13 14.03 -12.37
CA THR A 211 18.88 13.54 -13.74
C THR A 211 19.98 13.95 -14.71
N ALA A 212 20.01 13.36 -15.90
CA ALA A 212 20.91 13.76 -16.96
C ALA A 212 20.69 15.22 -17.45
N ARG A 213 19.55 15.84 -17.09
CA ARG A 213 19.21 17.22 -17.44
C ARG A 213 19.44 18.22 -16.32
N GLY A 214 19.93 17.77 -15.16
CA GLY A 214 20.17 18.58 -13.97
C GLY A 214 19.46 18.04 -12.73
N ASP A 215 19.62 18.80 -11.65
CA ASP A 215 19.09 18.49 -10.33
C ASP A 215 17.82 19.28 -10.07
N PHE A 216 16.81 18.62 -9.55
CA PHE A 216 15.51 19.21 -9.22
C PHE A 216 15.21 18.98 -7.74
N THR A 217 15.17 20.05 -6.96
CA THR A 217 14.87 19.99 -5.52
C THR A 217 13.45 20.50 -5.24
N GLY A 218 12.69 19.73 -4.46
CA GLY A 218 11.33 20.11 -4.11
C GLY A 218 10.55 18.95 -3.48
N PHE A 219 9.24 19.10 -3.46
CA PHE A 219 8.34 18.02 -3.06
C PHE A 219 8.33 16.94 -4.13
N VAL A 220 8.46 15.69 -3.68
CA VAL A 220 8.50 14.50 -4.52
C VAL A 220 7.17 13.75 -4.37
N GLN A 221 6.64 13.29 -5.48
CA GLN A 221 5.60 12.28 -5.53
C GLN A 221 6.18 11.09 -6.31
N TRP A 222 6.31 9.96 -5.63
CA TRP A 222 6.83 8.74 -6.21
C TRP A 222 5.68 7.96 -6.82
N ASP A 223 5.91 7.38 -7.99
CA ASP A 223 4.96 6.54 -8.74
C ASP A 223 3.48 7.02 -8.77
N ARG A 224 3.26 8.31 -8.65
CA ARG A 224 1.99 9.06 -8.64
C ARG A 224 1.17 9.00 -7.35
N GLU A 225 1.43 8.10 -6.45
CA GLU A 225 0.59 7.88 -5.27
C GLU A 225 1.35 8.13 -3.96
N GLU A 226 2.62 7.78 -3.88
CA GLU A 226 3.40 7.95 -2.66
C GLU A 226 3.94 9.38 -2.56
N CYS A 227 3.57 10.07 -1.52
CA CYS A 227 3.85 11.49 -1.36
C CYS A 227 4.18 11.92 0.07
N VAL A 228 4.03 11.02 1.04
CA VAL A 228 4.34 11.25 2.45
C VAL A 228 5.34 10.23 3.00
N GLY A 229 5.99 10.55 4.11
CA GLY A 229 7.03 9.69 4.68
C GLY A 229 6.53 8.33 5.16
N SER A 230 5.25 8.21 5.51
CA SER A 230 4.61 6.95 5.92
C SER A 230 4.33 6.00 4.76
N ASP A 231 4.30 6.50 3.52
CA ASP A 231 4.11 5.66 2.34
C ASP A 231 5.29 4.70 2.17
N LYS A 232 5.09 3.66 1.37
CA LYS A 232 6.06 2.57 1.24
C LYS A 232 6.58 2.45 -0.17
N LEU A 233 7.87 2.26 -0.27
CA LEU A 233 8.53 1.81 -1.49
C LEU A 233 8.46 0.29 -1.52
N ASP A 234 7.69 -0.24 -2.44
CA ASP A 234 7.55 -1.67 -2.65
C ASP A 234 8.60 -2.21 -3.61
N GLY A 235 9.01 -3.45 -3.39
CA GLY A 235 9.96 -4.13 -4.24
C GLY A 235 10.20 -5.57 -3.80
N SER A 236 11.19 -6.20 -4.39
CA SER A 236 11.61 -7.55 -4.04
C SER A 236 13.11 -7.60 -3.77
N ALA A 237 13.50 -8.19 -2.65
CA ALA A 237 14.87 -8.48 -2.31
C ALA A 237 15.04 -9.99 -2.06
N ASN A 238 16.02 -10.62 -2.71
CA ASN A 238 16.29 -12.06 -2.56
C ASN A 238 15.04 -12.95 -2.78
N GLY A 239 14.16 -12.57 -3.74
CA GLY A 239 12.94 -13.29 -4.07
C GLY A 239 11.80 -13.14 -3.07
N ARG A 240 11.92 -12.23 -2.10
CA ARG A 240 10.86 -11.91 -1.14
C ARG A 240 10.35 -10.49 -1.37
N LYS A 241 9.04 -10.30 -1.29
CA LYS A 241 8.45 -8.95 -1.28
C LYS A 241 8.93 -8.19 -0.05
N LEU A 242 9.25 -6.94 -0.23
CA LEU A 242 9.72 -6.04 0.81
C LEU A 242 9.10 -4.67 0.58
N SER A 243 8.55 -4.09 1.65
CA SER A 243 8.00 -2.73 1.67
C SER A 243 8.82 -1.89 2.65
N VAL A 244 9.31 -0.74 2.22
CA VAL A 244 10.20 0.14 3.00
C VAL A 244 9.58 1.52 3.09
N ARG A 245 9.34 2.03 4.30
CA ARG A 245 8.79 3.37 4.51
C ARG A 245 9.75 4.44 3.98
N PHE A 246 9.21 5.45 3.28
CA PHE A 246 10.01 6.54 2.73
C PHE A 246 10.73 7.37 3.80
N ASP A 247 10.16 7.55 4.99
CA ASP A 247 10.80 8.29 6.09
C ASP A 247 12.05 7.59 6.65
N THR A 248 12.22 6.29 6.36
CA THR A 248 13.43 5.53 6.69
C THR A 248 14.45 5.51 5.54
N ILE A 249 14.11 6.04 4.38
CA ILE A 249 14.96 6.05 3.21
C ILE A 249 15.76 7.36 3.15
N ARG A 250 17.07 7.23 2.96
CA ARG A 250 17.97 8.36 2.73
C ARG A 250 18.12 8.67 1.24
N SER A 251 18.24 7.64 0.41
CA SER A 251 18.40 7.80 -1.03
C SER A 251 17.96 6.55 -1.80
N ILE A 252 17.49 6.78 -3.01
CA ILE A 252 17.18 5.73 -3.99
C ILE A 252 17.98 6.04 -5.24
N ALA A 253 18.80 5.10 -5.68
CA ALA A 253 19.61 5.23 -6.88
C ALA A 253 19.38 4.04 -7.82
N ARG A 254 19.32 4.32 -9.11
CA ARG A 254 19.24 3.25 -10.10
C ARG A 254 20.52 2.41 -10.08
N GLN A 255 20.41 1.12 -9.81
CA GLN A 255 21.53 0.20 -9.84
C GLN A 255 21.64 -0.53 -11.18
N THR A 256 20.55 -1.08 -11.67
CA THR A 256 20.44 -1.73 -12.99
C THR A 256 19.20 -1.22 -13.72
N ARG A 257 18.86 -1.85 -14.84
CA ARG A 257 17.61 -1.54 -15.55
C ARG A 257 16.37 -1.88 -14.73
N ASN A 258 16.44 -2.91 -13.88
CA ASN A 258 15.30 -3.47 -13.16
C ASN A 258 15.52 -3.49 -11.64
N SER A 259 16.51 -2.76 -11.12
CA SER A 259 16.78 -2.72 -9.69
C SER A 259 17.27 -1.34 -9.25
N SER A 260 16.91 -1.00 -8.02
CA SER A 260 17.29 0.21 -7.30
C SER A 260 18.15 -0.13 -6.10
N LEU A 261 19.18 0.66 -5.84
CA LEU A 261 19.93 0.68 -4.59
C LEU A 261 19.24 1.67 -3.65
N VAL A 262 18.71 1.17 -2.55
CA VAL A 262 18.05 1.97 -1.52
C VAL A 262 18.97 2.06 -0.32
N THR A 263 19.40 3.26 0.05
CA THR A 263 20.19 3.52 1.24
C THR A 263 19.25 4.03 2.34
N LEU A 264 19.22 3.35 3.47
CA LEU A 264 18.39 3.74 4.62
C LEU A 264 19.06 4.84 5.45
N ALA A 265 18.29 5.49 6.31
CA ALA A 265 18.76 6.53 7.21
C ALA A 265 19.84 6.03 8.20
N ASP A 266 19.80 4.75 8.56
CA ASP A 266 20.79 4.08 9.43
C ASP A 266 22.06 3.64 8.66
N GLY A 267 22.14 3.87 7.36
CA GLY A 267 23.29 3.54 6.50
C GLY A 267 23.25 2.13 5.90
N ARG A 268 22.24 1.32 6.19
CA ARG A 268 22.07 0.02 5.52
C ARG A 268 21.68 0.21 4.07
N GLU A 269 22.10 -0.71 3.23
CA GLU A 269 21.80 -0.71 1.80
C GLU A 269 20.97 -1.93 1.42
N LEU A 270 19.96 -1.70 0.60
CA LEU A 270 19.06 -2.72 0.07
C LEU A 270 19.05 -2.63 -1.45
N VAL A 271 19.11 -3.77 -2.12
CA VAL A 271 18.87 -3.85 -3.56
C VAL A 271 17.46 -4.36 -3.77
N LEU A 272 16.61 -3.51 -4.31
CA LEU A 272 15.21 -3.84 -4.59
C LEU A 272 15.00 -3.97 -6.10
N SER A 273 14.26 -4.97 -6.52
CA SER A 273 13.81 -5.18 -7.90
C SER A 273 12.31 -4.87 -7.99
N GLY A 274 11.86 -4.30 -9.10
CA GLY A 274 10.45 -4.00 -9.34
C GLY A 274 9.93 -2.81 -8.54
N THR A 275 10.80 -1.86 -8.24
CA THR A 275 10.44 -0.55 -7.63
C THR A 275 10.12 0.47 -8.68
#